data_cfd4f7f6e544420c1c4f8fbec06a720c
#
_entry.id   cfd4f7f6e544420c1c4f8fbec06a720c
#
_cell.length_a   1.000
_cell.length_b   1.000
_cell.length_c   1.000
_cell.angle_alpha   90.00
_cell.angle_beta   90.00
_cell.angle_gamma   90.00
#
_symmetry.space_group_name_H-M   'P 1'
#
loop_
_entity.id
_entity.type
_entity.pdbx_description
1 polymer ?
#
loop_
_entity_poly.entity_id
_entity_poly.type
_entity_poly.pdbx_seq_one_letter_code
_entity_poly.pdbx_strand_id
1 'polypeptide(L)'
;MATLLDERNFVVDASQERVWRLIGKVIFSSLPGLERMEILDENNFRSLLVTRVMGAQVTLKLKGEMVDVEPPDSFSVKLFLEGPGGMFKADQKVSFAMTPIDATKTRVACKAVMEQMGLLPGLLLTSQARSFARSTFEAIEKRLKELA
;
A
#
# COMPACT_ATOMS: atom_id res chain seq x y z
N MET A 1 5.37 16.83 -8.43
CA MET A 1 3.94 17.02 -8.16
C MET A 1 3.31 15.69 -7.77
N ALA A 2 2.58 15.65 -6.68
CA ALA A 2 1.94 14.41 -6.21
C ALA A 2 0.72 14.06 -7.05
N THR A 3 0.55 12.78 -7.37
CA THR A 3 -0.57 12.29 -8.16
C THR A 3 -1.37 11.28 -7.34
N LEU A 4 -2.67 11.52 -7.18
CA LEU A 4 -3.56 10.58 -6.51
C LEU A 4 -3.70 9.32 -7.36
N LEU A 5 -3.38 8.17 -6.79
CA LEU A 5 -3.50 6.88 -7.47
C LEU A 5 -4.85 6.22 -7.21
N ASP A 6 -5.25 6.14 -5.95
CA ASP A 6 -6.54 5.61 -5.57
C ASP A 6 -6.91 6.07 -4.15
N GLU A 7 -8.19 6.05 -3.87
CA GLU A 7 -8.73 6.43 -2.58
C GLU A 7 -9.96 5.58 -2.31
N ARG A 8 -10.05 5.03 -1.10
CA ARG A 8 -11.16 4.14 -0.76
C ARG A 8 -11.54 4.29 0.70
N ASN A 9 -12.85 4.26 0.95
CA ASN A 9 -13.42 4.27 2.29
C ASN A 9 -14.34 3.06 2.44
N PHE A 10 -14.24 2.37 3.57
CA PHE A 10 -15.13 1.26 3.87
C PHE A 10 -15.31 1.11 5.38
N VAL A 11 -16.33 0.35 5.78
CA VAL A 11 -16.63 0.08 7.19
C VAL A 11 -16.33 -1.37 7.49
N VAL A 12 -15.65 -1.59 8.61
CA VAL A 12 -15.32 -2.92 9.13
C VAL A 12 -16.10 -3.13 10.43
N ASP A 13 -16.73 -4.29 10.59
CA ASP A 13 -17.48 -4.64 11.79
C ASP A 13 -16.55 -5.14 12.89
N ALA A 14 -15.70 -4.24 13.38
CA ALA A 14 -14.75 -4.50 14.46
C ALA A 14 -14.38 -3.19 15.13
N SER A 15 -13.89 -3.28 16.37
CA SER A 15 -13.40 -2.12 17.11
C SER A 15 -12.15 -1.53 16.44
N GLN A 16 -11.90 -0.26 16.69
CA GLN A 16 -10.72 0.42 16.18
C GLN A 16 -9.43 -0.31 16.56
N GLU A 17 -9.31 -0.77 17.81
CA GLU A 17 -8.13 -1.50 18.27
C GLU A 17 -7.93 -2.81 17.54
N ARG A 18 -9.01 -3.53 17.26
CA ARG A 18 -8.93 -4.78 16.51
C ARG A 18 -8.49 -4.54 15.08
N VAL A 19 -9.05 -3.52 14.43
CA VAL A 19 -8.64 -3.14 13.07
C VAL A 19 -7.17 -2.75 13.05
N TRP A 20 -6.72 -1.98 14.04
CA TRP A 20 -5.32 -1.59 14.16
C TRP A 20 -4.39 -2.81 14.21
N ARG A 21 -4.76 -3.82 15.02
CA ARG A 21 -3.96 -5.05 15.15
C ARG A 21 -3.95 -5.89 13.88
N LEU A 22 -5.04 -5.88 13.11
CA LEU A 22 -5.17 -6.70 11.91
C LEU A 22 -4.55 -6.06 10.68
N ILE A 23 -4.60 -4.73 10.58
CA ILE A 23 -4.30 -4.04 9.33
C ILE A 23 -2.87 -4.24 8.83
N GLY A 24 -1.90 -4.30 9.73
CA GLY A 24 -0.51 -4.56 9.35
C GLY A 24 -0.34 -5.90 8.65
N LYS A 25 -0.89 -6.95 9.23
CA LYS A 25 -0.84 -8.30 8.65
C LYS A 25 -1.57 -8.37 7.32
N VAL A 26 -2.71 -7.70 7.23
CA VAL A 26 -3.54 -7.69 6.03
C VAL A 26 -2.82 -6.99 4.88
N ILE A 27 -2.18 -5.86 5.15
CA ILE A 27 -1.42 -5.13 4.13
C ILE A 27 -0.36 -6.03 3.50
N PHE A 28 0.47 -6.66 4.31
CA PHE A 28 1.55 -7.51 3.81
C PHE A 28 1.05 -8.73 3.03
N SER A 29 -0.08 -9.31 3.46
CA SER A 29 -0.65 -10.48 2.77
C SER A 29 -1.49 -10.11 1.54
N SER A 30 -1.81 -8.84 1.36
CA SER A 30 -2.71 -8.38 0.28
C SER A 30 -1.98 -7.77 -0.92
N LEU A 31 -0.68 -7.49 -0.80
CA LEU A 31 0.09 -6.91 -1.89
C LEU A 31 0.35 -7.96 -2.96
N PRO A 32 -0.20 -7.80 -4.18
CA PRO A 32 0.00 -8.79 -5.24
C PRO A 32 1.43 -8.73 -5.78
N GLY A 33 1.99 -9.91 -6.07
CA GLY A 33 3.30 -10.02 -6.70
C GLY A 33 4.50 -9.82 -5.77
N LEU A 34 4.28 -9.72 -4.46
CA LEU A 34 5.40 -9.60 -3.52
C LEU A 34 6.12 -10.94 -3.36
N GLU A 35 7.43 -10.89 -3.48
CA GLU A 35 8.32 -12.03 -3.27
C GLU A 35 9.48 -11.65 -2.37
N ARG A 36 10.04 -12.62 -1.65
CA ARG A 36 11.23 -12.46 -0.82
C ARG A 36 11.13 -11.28 0.14
N MET A 37 10.03 -11.20 0.87
CA MET A 37 9.85 -10.14 1.86
C MET A 37 10.85 -10.30 3.00
N GLU A 38 11.56 -9.22 3.33
CA GLU A 38 12.52 -9.17 4.40
C GLU A 38 12.19 -7.99 5.31
N ILE A 39 11.90 -8.28 6.57
CA ILE A 39 11.63 -7.23 7.57
C ILE A 39 12.95 -6.83 8.18
N LEU A 40 13.32 -5.55 8.00
CA LEU A 40 14.58 -5.01 8.49
C LEU A 40 14.50 -4.55 9.94
N ASP A 41 13.37 -3.92 10.30
CA ASP A 41 13.05 -3.51 11.67
C ASP A 41 11.54 -3.24 11.78
N GLU A 42 11.08 -2.67 12.90
CA GLU A 42 9.67 -2.38 13.15
C GLU A 42 9.01 -1.49 12.08
N ASN A 43 9.79 -0.63 11.44
CA ASN A 43 9.28 0.39 10.52
C ASN A 43 9.75 0.21 9.09
N ASN A 44 10.66 -0.73 8.82
CA ASN A 44 11.27 -0.88 7.51
C ASN A 44 11.21 -2.31 7.00
N PHE A 45 10.87 -2.47 5.74
CA PHE A 45 10.94 -3.75 5.06
C PHE A 45 11.42 -3.56 3.62
N ARG A 46 11.87 -4.63 3.00
CA ARG A 46 12.17 -4.67 1.58
C ARG A 46 11.63 -5.95 0.96
N SER A 47 11.34 -5.90 -0.32
CA SER A 47 10.78 -7.03 -1.04
C SER A 47 11.08 -6.89 -2.54
N LEU A 48 10.76 -7.92 -3.29
CA LEU A 48 10.71 -7.85 -4.74
C LEU A 48 9.26 -7.83 -5.17
N LEU A 49 8.93 -6.96 -6.11
CA LEU A 49 7.59 -6.87 -6.70
C LEU A 49 7.67 -7.34 -8.14
N VAL A 50 6.98 -8.43 -8.45
CA VAL A 50 6.88 -8.92 -9.82
C VAL A 50 5.60 -8.38 -10.44
N THR A 51 5.73 -7.64 -11.52
CA THR A 51 4.60 -7.03 -12.20
C THR A 51 4.83 -7.05 -13.71
N ARG A 52 3.83 -6.63 -14.48
CA ARG A 52 3.94 -6.51 -15.92
C ARG A 52 3.95 -5.05 -16.32
N VAL A 53 4.91 -4.69 -17.16
CA VAL A 53 5.01 -3.36 -17.75
C VAL A 53 5.07 -3.54 -19.27
N MET A 54 4.12 -2.95 -19.99
CA MET A 54 4.04 -3.06 -21.45
C MET A 54 4.05 -4.51 -21.95
N GLY A 55 3.37 -5.41 -21.23
CA GLY A 55 3.29 -6.83 -21.58
C GLY A 55 4.48 -7.68 -21.16
N ALA A 56 5.55 -7.09 -20.68
CA ALA A 56 6.73 -7.81 -20.21
C ALA A 56 6.73 -7.94 -18.69
N GLN A 57 7.15 -9.10 -18.19
CA GLN A 57 7.32 -9.29 -16.74
C GLN A 57 8.56 -8.55 -16.27
N VAL A 58 8.39 -7.74 -15.23
CA VAL A 58 9.46 -6.94 -14.64
C VAL A 58 9.50 -7.19 -13.15
N THR A 59 10.71 -7.32 -12.60
CA THR A 59 10.92 -7.42 -11.17
C THR A 59 11.45 -6.08 -10.65
N LEU A 60 10.70 -5.49 -9.73
CA LEU A 60 11.04 -4.21 -9.11
C LEU A 60 11.55 -4.46 -7.69
N LYS A 61 12.53 -3.67 -7.28
CA LYS A 61 12.95 -3.65 -5.88
C LYS A 61 12.01 -2.72 -5.13
N LEU A 62 11.44 -3.21 -4.05
CA LEU A 62 10.50 -2.47 -3.21
C LEU A 62 11.11 -2.28 -1.83
N LYS A 63 11.14 -1.04 -1.38
CA LYS A 63 11.49 -0.71 0.00
C LYS A 63 10.30 0.00 0.63
N GLY A 64 9.90 -0.41 1.82
CA GLY A 64 8.81 0.20 2.56
C GLY A 64 9.28 0.76 3.89
N GLU A 65 8.73 1.91 4.24
CA GLU A 65 9.00 2.58 5.51
C GLU A 65 7.69 3.05 6.14
N MET A 66 7.43 2.61 7.38
CA MET A 66 6.29 3.10 8.16
C MET A 66 6.61 4.49 8.69
N VAL A 67 5.71 5.44 8.45
CA VAL A 67 5.85 6.83 8.90
C VAL A 67 4.55 7.34 9.49
N ASP A 68 4.62 8.42 10.24
CA ASP A 68 3.45 9.10 10.81
C ASP A 68 2.53 8.14 11.59
N VAL A 69 3.14 7.25 12.38
CA VAL A 69 2.40 6.22 13.13
C VAL A 69 1.77 6.83 14.38
N GLU A 70 0.44 6.86 14.41
CA GLU A 70 -0.35 7.39 15.53
C GLU A 70 -1.39 6.36 15.97
N PRO A 71 -1.00 5.37 16.80
CA PRO A 71 -1.91 4.31 17.25
C PRO A 71 -3.05 4.86 18.11
N PRO A 72 -4.27 4.37 17.95
CA PRO A 72 -4.77 3.44 16.94
C PRO A 72 -5.42 4.15 15.74
N ASP A 73 -5.08 5.42 15.52
CA ASP A 73 -5.82 6.30 14.59
C ASP A 73 -5.35 6.19 13.14
N SER A 74 -4.04 6.25 12.92
CA SER A 74 -3.52 6.35 11.55
C SER A 74 -2.06 5.98 11.43
N PHE A 75 -1.66 5.66 10.21
CA PHE A 75 -0.26 5.49 9.83
C PHE A 75 -0.14 5.65 8.32
N SER A 76 1.10 5.82 7.86
CA SER A 76 1.42 5.85 6.43
C SER A 76 2.57 4.92 6.13
N VAL A 77 2.66 4.47 4.90
CA VAL A 77 3.76 3.66 4.40
C VAL A 77 4.34 4.37 3.17
N LYS A 78 5.63 4.68 3.23
CA LYS A 78 6.35 5.15 2.05
C LYS A 78 6.90 3.95 1.30
N LEU A 79 6.60 3.86 0.02
CA LEU A 79 7.05 2.79 -0.86
C LEU A 79 8.01 3.37 -1.90
N PHE A 80 9.20 2.79 -1.97
CA PHE A 80 10.23 3.17 -2.93
C PHE A 80 10.41 2.01 -3.89
N LEU A 81 10.07 2.24 -5.15
CA LEU A 81 10.16 1.24 -6.21
C LEU A 81 11.31 1.57 -7.15
N GLU A 82 12.12 0.58 -7.46
CA GLU A 82 13.24 0.74 -8.38
C GLU A 82 13.25 -0.42 -9.37
N GLY A 83 13.30 -0.07 -10.65
CA GLY A 83 13.37 -1.04 -11.74
C GLY A 83 14.79 -1.51 -12.04
N PRO A 84 14.93 -2.47 -12.97
CA PRO A 84 16.24 -3.02 -13.34
C PRO A 84 17.20 -1.93 -13.80
N GLY A 85 18.42 -1.96 -13.24
CA GLY A 85 19.47 -1.01 -13.60
C GLY A 85 19.19 0.45 -13.21
N GLY A 86 18.23 0.68 -12.34
CA GLY A 86 17.86 2.05 -11.93
C GLY A 86 17.13 2.85 -12.99
N MET A 87 16.68 2.20 -14.06
CA MET A 87 16.02 2.87 -15.19
C MET A 87 14.65 3.45 -14.80
N PHE A 88 14.10 2.99 -13.70
CA PHE A 88 12.79 3.40 -13.25
C PHE A 88 12.80 3.54 -11.74
N LYS A 89 12.27 4.65 -11.25
CA LYS A 89 12.08 4.89 -9.81
C LYS A 89 10.71 5.51 -9.59
N ALA A 90 10.00 5.05 -8.58
CA ALA A 90 8.74 5.64 -8.17
C ALA A 90 8.66 5.67 -6.65
N ASP A 91 8.23 6.80 -6.12
CA ASP A 91 8.00 6.98 -4.70
C ASP A 91 6.50 7.14 -4.48
N GLN A 92 5.94 6.30 -3.62
CA GLN A 92 4.52 6.34 -3.28
C GLN A 92 4.35 6.49 -1.79
N LYS A 93 3.26 7.14 -1.39
CA LYS A 93 2.84 7.21 0.00
C LYS A 93 1.42 6.66 0.10
N VAL A 94 1.25 5.64 0.93
CA VAL A 94 -0.05 5.02 1.19
C VAL A 94 -0.43 5.34 2.63
N SER A 95 -1.57 5.97 2.81
CA SER A 95 -2.05 6.41 4.13
C SER A 95 -3.31 5.66 4.52
N PHE A 96 -3.39 5.30 5.80
CA PHE A 96 -4.53 4.60 6.38
C PHE A 96 -5.00 5.36 7.62
N ALA A 97 -6.30 5.61 7.69
CA ALA A 97 -6.92 6.23 8.85
C ALA A 97 -8.08 5.35 9.32
N MET A 98 -8.11 5.04 10.61
CA MET A 98 -9.15 4.24 11.25
C MET A 98 -9.93 5.11 12.21
N THR A 99 -11.19 5.39 11.88
CA THR A 99 -12.07 6.23 12.70
C THR A 99 -13.17 5.37 13.30
N PRO A 100 -13.31 5.32 14.65
CA PRO A 100 -14.36 4.54 15.25
C PRO A 100 -15.72 5.18 14.94
N ILE A 101 -16.68 4.37 14.47
CA ILE A 101 -18.07 4.76 14.32
C ILE A 101 -18.78 4.51 15.65
N ASP A 102 -18.54 3.34 16.22
CA ASP A 102 -18.97 2.94 17.57
C ASP A 102 -18.02 1.85 18.09
N ALA A 103 -18.36 1.21 19.19
CA ALA A 103 -17.51 0.21 19.83
C ALA A 103 -17.29 -1.06 18.97
N THR A 104 -18.13 -1.28 17.95
CA THR A 104 -18.11 -2.50 17.13
C THR A 104 -17.91 -2.23 15.65
N LYS A 105 -17.76 -0.96 15.25
CA LYS A 105 -17.59 -0.60 13.84
C LYS A 105 -16.54 0.49 13.68
N THR A 106 -15.71 0.33 12.66
CA THR A 106 -14.63 1.27 12.34
C THR A 106 -14.67 1.61 10.85
N ARG A 107 -14.54 2.89 10.54
CA ARG A 107 -14.34 3.35 9.17
C ARG A 107 -12.85 3.34 8.86
N VAL A 108 -12.49 2.72 7.73
CA VAL A 108 -11.12 2.70 7.24
C VAL A 108 -11.05 3.55 5.97
N ALA A 109 -10.17 4.53 5.97
CA ALA A 109 -9.89 5.35 4.81
C ALA A 109 -8.48 5.04 4.31
N CYS A 110 -8.37 4.68 3.04
CA CYS A 110 -7.10 4.36 2.39
C CYS A 110 -6.85 5.36 1.27
N LYS A 111 -5.61 5.83 1.15
CA LYS A 111 -5.23 6.78 0.10
C LYS A 111 -3.82 6.48 -0.38
N ALA A 112 -3.65 6.35 -1.70
CA ALA A 112 -2.34 6.14 -2.32
C ALA A 112 -2.01 7.32 -3.22
N VAL A 113 -0.83 7.90 -3.00
CA VAL A 113 -0.33 9.05 -3.75
C VAL A 113 1.06 8.73 -4.28
N MET A 114 1.30 9.00 -5.56
CA MET A 114 2.63 8.90 -6.15
C MET A 114 3.30 10.26 -6.05
N GLU A 115 4.40 10.31 -5.30
CA GLU A 115 5.10 11.57 -5.02
C GLU A 115 6.13 11.90 -6.10
N GLN A 116 6.82 10.87 -6.60
CA GLN A 116 7.88 11.04 -7.58
C GLN A 116 7.91 9.88 -8.55
N MET A 117 8.23 10.17 -9.81
CA MET A 117 8.43 9.16 -10.83
C MET A 117 9.60 9.54 -11.73
N GLY A 118 10.47 8.56 -11.99
CA GLY A 118 11.65 8.75 -12.85
C GLY A 118 11.38 8.45 -14.32
N LEU A 119 12.41 8.11 -15.00
CA LEU A 119 12.71 8.13 -16.43
C LEU A 119 11.76 7.50 -17.47
N LEU A 120 10.70 6.79 -17.14
CA LEU A 120 9.79 6.20 -18.14
C LEU A 120 8.60 7.11 -18.42
N PRO A 121 7.93 6.95 -19.60
CA PRO A 121 6.75 7.76 -19.91
C PRO A 121 5.72 7.69 -18.78
N GLY A 122 5.51 8.82 -18.10
CA GLY A 122 4.73 8.91 -16.89
C GLY A 122 3.31 8.34 -16.99
N LEU A 123 2.71 8.43 -18.17
CA LEU A 123 1.33 8.03 -18.37
C LEU A 123 1.11 6.52 -18.20
N LEU A 124 2.00 5.68 -18.74
CA LEU A 124 1.89 4.22 -18.64
C LEU A 124 2.09 3.74 -17.21
N LEU A 125 3.07 4.31 -16.52
CA LEU A 125 3.37 3.96 -15.13
C LEU A 125 2.26 4.40 -14.17
N THR A 126 1.69 5.59 -14.40
CA THR A 126 0.59 6.08 -13.59
C THR A 126 -0.63 5.17 -13.70
N SER A 127 -0.94 4.71 -14.90
CA SER A 127 -2.05 3.77 -15.12
C SER A 127 -1.84 2.45 -14.39
N GLN A 128 -0.64 1.89 -14.44
CA GLN A 128 -0.30 0.66 -13.73
C GLN A 128 -0.28 0.86 -12.22
N ALA A 129 0.26 1.98 -11.75
CA ALA A 129 0.27 2.30 -10.34
C ALA A 129 -1.16 2.44 -9.78
N ARG A 130 -2.06 3.05 -10.54
CA ARG A 130 -3.48 3.14 -10.15
C ARG A 130 -4.13 1.78 -10.08
N SER A 131 -3.88 0.93 -11.06
CA SER A 131 -4.41 -0.43 -11.09
C SER A 131 -3.91 -1.25 -9.90
N PHE A 132 -2.62 -1.14 -9.59
CA PHE A 132 -2.01 -1.80 -8.44
C PHE A 132 -2.61 -1.30 -7.12
N ALA A 133 -2.75 0.01 -6.96
CA ALA A 133 -3.34 0.60 -5.75
C ALA A 133 -4.78 0.14 -5.56
N ARG A 134 -5.57 0.14 -6.63
CA ARG A 134 -6.97 -0.33 -6.59
C ARG A 134 -7.05 -1.78 -6.17
N SER A 135 -6.28 -2.65 -6.79
CA SER A 135 -6.26 -4.08 -6.46
C SER A 135 -5.83 -4.31 -5.03
N THR A 136 -4.84 -3.58 -4.57
CA THR A 136 -4.35 -3.67 -3.19
C THR A 136 -5.43 -3.26 -2.21
N PHE A 137 -6.09 -2.13 -2.42
CA PHE A 137 -7.15 -1.65 -1.52
C PHE A 137 -8.37 -2.57 -1.52
N GLU A 138 -8.74 -3.13 -2.67
CA GLU A 138 -9.81 -4.12 -2.76
C GLU A 138 -9.47 -5.37 -1.94
N ALA A 139 -8.24 -5.84 -2.03
CA ALA A 139 -7.79 -7.00 -1.27
C ALA A 139 -7.74 -6.72 0.22
N ILE A 140 -7.29 -5.53 0.63
CA ILE A 140 -7.25 -5.11 2.04
C ILE A 140 -8.67 -5.05 2.61
N GLU A 141 -9.58 -4.43 1.90
CA GLU A 141 -10.99 -4.34 2.32
C GLU A 141 -11.60 -5.72 2.53
N LYS A 142 -11.47 -6.58 1.53
CA LYS A 142 -11.99 -7.95 1.57
C LYS A 142 -11.41 -8.72 2.76
N ARG A 143 -10.11 -8.66 2.93
CA ARG A 143 -9.42 -9.41 3.98
C ARG A 143 -9.76 -8.91 5.38
N LEU A 144 -9.82 -7.60 5.58
CA LEU A 144 -10.23 -7.04 6.86
C LEU A 144 -11.64 -7.44 7.23
N LYS A 145 -12.57 -7.42 6.27
CA LYS A 145 -13.95 -7.84 6.50
C LYS A 145 -14.06 -9.33 6.84
N GLU A 146 -13.22 -10.17 6.24
CA GLU A 146 -13.18 -11.60 6.52
C GLU A 146 -12.65 -11.92 7.93
N LEU A 147 -11.64 -11.16 8.38
CA LEU A 147 -10.97 -11.39 9.66
C LEU A 147 -11.64 -10.71 10.85
N ALA A 148 -12.48 -9.74 10.58
CA ALA A 148 -13.15 -8.94 11.60
C ALA A 148 -14.27 -9.71 12.33
#